data_07c60389177ff8520afe0b6123340667
#
_entry.id   07c60389177ff8520afe0b6123340667
#
_cell.length_a   1.000
_cell.length_b   1.000
_cell.length_c   1.000
_cell.angle_alpha   90.00
_cell.angle_beta   90.00
_cell.angle_gamma   90.00
#
_symmetry.space_group_name_H-M   'P 1'
#
loop_
_entity.id
_entity.type
_entity.pdbx_description
1 polymer ?
#
loop_
_entity_poly.entity_id
_entity_poly.type
_entity_poly.pdbx_seq_one_letter_code
_entity_poly.pdbx_strand_id
1 'polypeptide(L)'
;MKTIKAEKLTREAFWEFGTYVNITEPEGNSLGDFFNDKGLFPVSGDMPVAFSPLLLHGAEEMIVTMAEYHNTTGEGIIAMDDDIVIHVAPPTGAPVSGLTRAFIVPKGTMVILKTGVWHFGGFPLHKEVGHVLIILPERIYKTDCCVVEYAKENHIKIEL
;
A
#
# COMPACT_ATOMS: atom_id res chain seq x y z
N MET A 1 21.70 -8.12 2.09
CA MET A 1 20.52 -7.24 2.32
C MET A 1 20.74 -5.96 1.52
N LYS A 2 19.74 -5.53 0.76
CA LYS A 2 19.76 -4.28 -0.02
C LYS A 2 19.18 -3.15 0.85
N THR A 3 19.68 -1.92 0.68
CA THR A 3 19.07 -0.73 1.29
C THR A 3 18.43 0.14 0.20
N ILE A 4 17.22 0.63 0.47
CA ILE A 4 16.51 1.60 -0.37
C ILE A 4 16.06 2.78 0.49
N LYS A 5 15.87 3.94 -0.13
CA LYS A 5 15.32 5.11 0.54
C LYS A 5 13.81 5.19 0.32
N ALA A 6 13.08 5.60 1.35
CA ALA A 6 11.69 5.97 1.22
C ALA A 6 11.56 7.27 0.42
N GLU A 7 10.72 7.25 -0.58
CA GLU A 7 10.48 8.36 -1.49
C GLU A 7 9.22 9.14 -1.07
N LYS A 8 9.19 10.41 -1.41
CA LYS A 8 7.95 11.19 -1.30
C LYS A 8 6.91 10.62 -2.27
N LEU A 9 5.68 10.46 -1.80
CA LEU A 9 4.56 10.06 -2.64
C LEU A 9 4.21 11.19 -3.62
N THR A 10 4.45 10.95 -4.91
CA THR A 10 4.04 11.85 -6.00
C THR A 10 3.33 11.05 -7.09
N ARG A 11 2.50 11.72 -7.90
CA ARG A 11 1.76 11.05 -8.98
C ARG A 11 2.70 10.38 -9.98
N GLU A 12 3.78 11.04 -10.34
CA GLU A 12 4.76 10.58 -11.31
C GLU A 12 5.54 9.37 -10.76
N ALA A 13 5.96 9.43 -9.51
CA ALA A 13 6.75 8.37 -8.88
C ALA A 13 5.93 7.11 -8.59
N PHE A 14 4.63 7.27 -8.25
CA PHE A 14 3.75 6.18 -7.84
C PHE A 14 2.90 5.61 -8.97
N TRP A 15 2.85 6.25 -10.13
CA TRP A 15 1.99 5.89 -11.27
C TRP A 15 2.07 4.41 -11.68
N GLU A 16 3.25 3.84 -11.65
CA GLU A 16 3.47 2.44 -12.02
C GLU A 16 2.69 1.50 -11.10
N PHE A 17 2.62 1.82 -9.82
CA PHE A 17 2.03 0.97 -8.77
C PHE A 17 0.56 1.26 -8.50
N GLY A 18 0.11 2.48 -8.75
CA GLY A 18 -1.26 2.85 -8.42
C GLY A 18 -1.52 4.34 -8.48
N THR A 19 -2.53 4.75 -7.73
CA THR A 19 -2.92 6.14 -7.54
C THR A 19 -3.06 6.44 -6.04
N TYR A 20 -3.21 7.71 -5.70
CA TYR A 20 -3.50 8.11 -4.33
C TYR A 20 -4.39 9.34 -4.28
N VAL A 21 -5.06 9.53 -3.15
CA VAL A 21 -5.85 10.71 -2.83
C VAL A 21 -5.70 11.05 -1.35
N ASN A 22 -5.51 12.33 -1.04
CA ASN A 22 -5.66 12.80 0.33
C ASN A 22 -7.15 12.97 0.63
N ILE A 23 -7.67 12.17 1.57
CA ILE A 23 -9.10 12.16 1.93
C ILE A 23 -9.45 13.21 2.99
N THR A 24 -8.47 13.73 3.70
CA THR A 24 -8.65 14.79 4.70
C THR A 24 -8.50 16.20 4.13
N GLU A 25 -7.75 16.31 3.03
CA GLU A 25 -7.52 17.56 2.29
C GLU A 25 -7.73 17.30 0.80
N PRO A 26 -8.96 16.97 0.38
CA PRO A 26 -9.23 16.61 -1.01
C PRO A 26 -9.14 17.81 -1.94
N GLU A 27 -8.61 17.58 -3.14
CA GLU A 27 -8.42 18.61 -4.16
C GLU A 27 -9.19 18.29 -5.46
N GLY A 28 -9.33 19.30 -6.32
CA GLY A 28 -9.90 19.19 -7.65
C GLY A 28 -11.42 19.28 -7.67
N ASN A 29 -12.04 18.70 -8.71
CA ASN A 29 -13.48 18.85 -8.95
C ASN A 29 -14.31 18.25 -7.81
N SER A 30 -15.40 18.93 -7.46
CA SER A 30 -16.34 18.52 -6.43
C SER A 30 -17.76 18.99 -6.77
N LEU A 31 -18.73 18.41 -6.10
CA LEU A 31 -20.12 18.86 -6.08
C LEU A 31 -20.38 19.54 -4.73
N GLY A 32 -20.01 20.84 -4.63
CA GLY A 32 -19.96 21.53 -3.33
C GLY A 32 -18.89 20.91 -2.43
N ASP A 33 -19.26 20.50 -1.22
CA ASP A 33 -18.37 19.85 -0.25
C ASP A 33 -18.20 18.34 -0.49
N PHE A 34 -18.80 17.80 -1.53
CA PHE A 34 -18.66 16.38 -1.91
C PHE A 34 -17.63 16.24 -3.04
N PHE A 35 -16.44 15.74 -2.70
CA PHE A 35 -15.34 15.44 -3.63
C PHE A 35 -15.54 14.03 -4.22
N ASN A 36 -16.39 13.94 -5.24
CA ASN A 36 -16.81 12.70 -5.85
C ASN A 36 -15.68 11.99 -6.62
N ASP A 37 -15.70 10.66 -6.63
CA ASP A 37 -14.90 9.76 -7.47
C ASP A 37 -13.38 9.98 -7.41
N LYS A 38 -12.85 10.38 -6.26
CA LYS A 38 -11.42 10.70 -6.11
C LYS A 38 -10.53 9.45 -6.10
N GLY A 39 -11.03 8.35 -5.61
CA GLY A 39 -10.33 7.08 -5.60
C GLY A 39 -11.19 5.98 -6.21
N LEU A 40 -10.69 5.33 -7.24
CA LEU A 40 -11.37 4.23 -7.91
C LEU A 40 -10.44 3.02 -7.97
N PHE A 41 -10.93 1.85 -7.57
CA PHE A 41 -10.27 0.60 -7.89
C PHE A 41 -11.29 -0.43 -8.39
N PRO A 42 -10.90 -1.25 -9.36
CA PRO A 42 -11.83 -2.20 -9.95
C PRO A 42 -12.19 -3.30 -8.95
N VAL A 43 -13.49 -3.55 -8.82
CA VAL A 43 -14.04 -4.68 -8.10
C VAL A 43 -14.77 -5.53 -9.11
N SER A 44 -14.47 -6.82 -9.21
CA SER A 44 -15.15 -7.73 -10.12
C SER A 44 -16.32 -8.44 -9.42
N GLY A 45 -17.45 -8.57 -10.12
CA GLY A 45 -18.63 -9.30 -9.64
C GLY A 45 -19.42 -8.58 -8.53
N ASP A 46 -20.27 -9.34 -7.85
CA ASP A 46 -21.19 -8.86 -6.80
C ASP A 46 -20.62 -9.05 -5.38
N MET A 47 -19.30 -9.21 -5.24
CA MET A 47 -18.68 -9.40 -3.93
C MET A 47 -18.72 -8.10 -3.13
N PRO A 48 -19.11 -8.16 -1.85
CA PRO A 48 -19.03 -7.01 -0.97
C PRO A 48 -17.58 -6.50 -0.84
N VAL A 49 -17.44 -5.19 -0.76
CA VAL A 49 -16.15 -4.57 -0.40
C VAL A 49 -16.03 -4.55 1.12
N ALA A 50 -14.95 -5.11 1.63
CA ALA A 50 -14.63 -5.13 3.05
C ALA A 50 -13.68 -3.98 3.41
N PHE A 51 -13.88 -3.43 4.58
CA PHE A 51 -13.04 -2.41 5.22
C PHE A 51 -12.43 -3.03 6.47
N SER A 52 -11.16 -3.34 6.42
CA SER A 52 -10.48 -4.14 7.45
C SER A 52 -9.40 -3.32 8.13
N PRO A 53 -9.51 -3.04 9.45
CA PRO A 53 -8.42 -2.40 10.18
C PRO A 53 -7.20 -3.33 10.25
N LEU A 54 -6.02 -2.74 10.02
CA LEU A 54 -4.73 -3.38 10.21
C LEU A 54 -3.86 -2.53 11.13
N LEU A 55 -3.23 -3.18 12.11
CA LEU A 55 -2.28 -2.56 13.03
C LEU A 55 -0.88 -2.73 12.47
N LEU A 56 -0.20 -1.62 12.26
CA LEU A 56 1.21 -1.59 11.90
C LEU A 56 2.05 -1.34 13.15
N HIS A 57 3.03 -2.19 13.38
CA HIS A 57 3.93 -2.04 14.52
C HIS A 57 5.23 -1.36 14.10
N GLY A 58 5.66 -0.37 14.87
CA GLY A 58 6.95 0.27 14.72
C GLY A 58 8.09 -0.73 14.95
N ALA A 59 9.20 -0.50 14.29
CA ALA A 59 10.40 -1.33 14.41
C ALA A 59 11.64 -0.42 14.46
N GLU A 60 12.70 -0.89 15.13
CA GLU A 60 13.99 -0.16 15.14
C GLU A 60 14.56 -0.02 13.72
N GLU A 61 14.34 -1.00 12.88
CA GLU A 61 14.69 -0.98 11.47
C GLU A 61 13.52 -1.44 10.62
N MET A 62 13.21 -0.71 9.57
CA MET A 62 12.18 -1.10 8.60
C MET A 62 12.77 -2.13 7.63
N ILE A 63 12.53 -3.42 7.92
CA ILE A 63 13.03 -4.54 7.10
C ILE A 63 11.87 -5.22 6.40
N VAL A 64 11.91 -5.21 5.07
CA VAL A 64 10.98 -5.98 4.23
C VAL A 64 11.51 -7.40 4.12
N THR A 65 10.72 -8.36 4.60
CA THR A 65 11.03 -9.79 4.61
C THR A 65 10.12 -10.62 3.71
N MET A 66 9.03 -10.03 3.25
CA MET A 66 8.04 -10.69 2.41
C MET A 66 7.29 -9.68 1.54
N ALA A 67 6.59 -10.18 0.56
CA ALA A 67 5.62 -9.42 -0.22
C ALA A 67 4.44 -10.31 -0.63
N GLU A 68 3.33 -9.67 -0.93
CA GLU A 68 2.12 -10.31 -1.45
C GLU A 68 1.58 -9.53 -2.66
N TYR A 69 0.69 -10.15 -3.39
CA TYR A 69 -0.11 -9.50 -4.42
C TYR A 69 -1.46 -10.18 -4.60
N HIS A 70 -2.39 -9.48 -5.24
CA HIS A 70 -3.71 -9.98 -5.61
C HIS A 70 -3.84 -10.06 -7.12
N ASN A 71 -4.42 -11.17 -7.62
CA ASN A 71 -4.55 -11.43 -9.06
C ASN A 71 -5.79 -10.78 -9.69
N THR A 72 -6.85 -10.56 -8.91
CA THR A 72 -8.18 -10.21 -9.41
C THR A 72 -8.65 -8.83 -8.98
N THR A 73 -7.92 -8.18 -8.09
CA THR A 73 -8.29 -6.87 -7.54
C THR A 73 -7.04 -6.01 -7.26
N GLY A 74 -7.25 -4.72 -7.19
CA GLY A 74 -6.33 -3.82 -6.50
C GLY A 74 -6.56 -3.84 -5.00
N GLU A 75 -5.81 -3.04 -4.26
CA GLU A 75 -5.99 -2.83 -2.82
C GLU A 75 -5.99 -1.35 -2.48
N GLY A 76 -6.94 -0.94 -1.64
CA GLY A 76 -6.94 0.38 -1.03
C GLY A 76 -6.32 0.33 0.36
N ILE A 77 -5.40 1.26 0.66
CA ILE A 77 -4.76 1.41 1.98
C ILE A 77 -4.92 2.85 2.43
N ILE A 78 -5.61 3.07 3.55
CA ILE A 78 -5.75 4.40 4.14
C ILE A 78 -4.88 4.52 5.37
N ALA A 79 -3.94 5.48 5.36
CA ALA A 79 -3.17 5.87 6.53
C ALA A 79 -4.06 6.68 7.49
N MET A 80 -4.46 6.07 8.63
CA MET A 80 -5.52 6.62 9.48
C MET A 80 -5.01 7.67 10.47
N ASP A 81 -3.93 7.41 11.17
CA ASP A 81 -3.54 8.20 12.34
C ASP A 81 -2.04 8.47 12.46
N ASP A 82 -1.25 7.98 11.52
CA ASP A 82 0.19 8.24 11.38
C ASP A 82 0.58 8.30 9.90
N ASP A 83 1.69 8.95 9.59
CA ASP A 83 2.38 8.74 8.33
C ASP A 83 2.93 7.32 8.31
N ILE A 84 2.85 6.66 7.18
CA ILE A 84 3.35 5.28 7.05
C ILE A 84 4.32 5.15 5.88
N VAL A 85 5.21 4.19 5.96
CA VAL A 85 6.02 3.76 4.82
C VAL A 85 5.46 2.46 4.28
N ILE A 86 5.13 2.44 3.00
CA ILE A 86 4.76 1.23 2.27
C ILE A 86 5.89 0.86 1.31
N HIS A 87 6.00 -0.42 0.98
CA HIS A 87 6.86 -0.87 -0.11
C HIS A 87 6.03 -1.49 -1.22
N VAL A 88 6.44 -1.28 -2.46
CA VAL A 88 5.77 -1.78 -3.65
C VAL A 88 6.79 -2.22 -4.70
N ALA A 89 6.41 -3.18 -5.53
CA ALA A 89 7.17 -3.56 -6.71
C ALA A 89 6.23 -3.86 -7.89
N PRO A 90 6.69 -3.71 -9.15
CA PRO A 90 5.85 -3.94 -10.31
C PRO A 90 5.38 -5.40 -10.40
N PRO A 91 4.24 -5.67 -11.08
CA PRO A 91 3.73 -7.02 -11.27
C PRO A 91 4.71 -7.85 -12.10
N THR A 92 5.29 -8.85 -11.46
CA THR A 92 6.24 -9.82 -12.03
C THR A 92 5.85 -11.21 -11.54
N GLY A 93 6.28 -12.27 -12.24
CA GLY A 93 5.95 -13.65 -11.85
C GLY A 93 6.52 -14.09 -10.49
N ALA A 94 7.51 -13.36 -9.97
CA ALA A 94 8.07 -13.49 -8.63
C ALA A 94 8.55 -12.12 -8.15
N PRO A 95 8.56 -11.83 -6.84
CA PRO A 95 9.01 -10.54 -6.36
C PRO A 95 10.51 -10.37 -6.66
N VAL A 96 10.85 -9.21 -7.20
CA VAL A 96 12.22 -8.83 -7.54
C VAL A 96 12.66 -7.73 -6.59
N SER A 97 13.45 -8.06 -5.59
CA SER A 97 13.92 -7.11 -4.58
C SER A 97 14.62 -5.88 -5.19
N GLY A 98 15.25 -6.05 -6.36
CA GLY A 98 15.88 -4.97 -7.13
C GLY A 98 14.91 -3.89 -7.64
N LEU A 99 13.64 -4.24 -7.83
CA LEU A 99 12.58 -3.37 -8.35
C LEU A 99 11.69 -2.79 -7.24
N THR A 100 11.91 -3.19 -5.99
CA THR A 100 11.14 -2.67 -4.86
C THR A 100 11.49 -1.21 -4.61
N ARG A 101 10.45 -0.40 -4.45
CA ARG A 101 10.49 1.00 -4.03
C ARG A 101 9.70 1.17 -2.74
N ALA A 102 10.03 2.17 -1.97
CA ALA A 102 9.32 2.52 -0.75
C ALA A 102 8.80 3.96 -0.83
N PHE A 103 7.59 4.20 -0.30
CA PHE A 103 6.96 5.51 -0.33
C PHE A 103 6.43 5.89 1.05
N ILE A 104 6.62 7.16 1.40
CA ILE A 104 5.99 7.77 2.58
C ILE A 104 4.58 8.18 2.18
N VAL A 105 3.59 7.56 2.81
CA VAL A 105 2.17 7.86 2.65
C VAL A 105 1.73 8.73 3.82
N PRO A 106 1.41 10.00 3.61
CA PRO A 106 0.97 10.89 4.67
C PRO A 106 -0.34 10.42 5.31
N LYS A 107 -0.47 10.66 6.60
CA LYS A 107 -1.74 10.50 7.32
C LYS A 107 -2.90 11.15 6.56
N GLY A 108 -4.06 10.48 6.54
CA GLY A 108 -5.24 10.94 5.81
C GLY A 108 -5.16 10.71 4.30
N THR A 109 -4.15 9.99 3.82
CA THR A 109 -4.01 9.62 2.41
C THR A 109 -4.42 8.17 2.20
N MET A 110 -5.20 7.94 1.15
CA MET A 110 -5.51 6.62 0.61
C MET A 110 -4.64 6.36 -0.61
N VAL A 111 -3.89 5.29 -0.61
CA VAL A 111 -3.27 4.74 -1.82
C VAL A 111 -4.14 3.62 -2.38
N ILE A 112 -4.14 3.48 -3.70
CA ILE A 112 -4.89 2.45 -4.42
C ILE A 112 -3.90 1.73 -5.32
N LEU A 113 -3.54 0.52 -4.92
CA LEU A 113 -2.61 -0.32 -5.66
C LEU A 113 -3.32 -0.98 -6.84
N LYS A 114 -2.62 -1.09 -7.95
CA LYS A 114 -3.08 -1.85 -9.12
C LYS A 114 -3.02 -3.35 -8.83
N THR A 115 -3.88 -4.09 -9.52
CA THR A 115 -3.84 -5.56 -9.53
C THR A 115 -2.43 -6.05 -9.88
N GLY A 116 -1.95 -7.04 -9.16
CA GLY A 116 -0.65 -7.69 -9.39
C GLY A 116 0.56 -6.95 -8.82
N VAL A 117 0.40 -5.75 -8.28
CA VAL A 117 1.49 -5.02 -7.63
C VAL A 117 1.91 -5.75 -6.36
N TRP A 118 3.20 -6.08 -6.27
CA TRP A 118 3.79 -6.63 -5.06
C TRP A 118 3.83 -5.57 -3.96
N HIS A 119 3.33 -5.92 -2.78
CA HIS A 119 3.30 -5.06 -1.60
C HIS A 119 3.23 -5.91 -0.33
N PHE A 120 3.29 -5.31 0.81
CA PHE A 120 2.94 -5.91 2.09
C PHE A 120 2.82 -4.81 3.14
N GLY A 121 1.83 -4.91 4.03
CA GLY A 121 1.67 -4.07 5.22
C GLY A 121 2.27 -2.66 5.10
N GLY A 122 3.12 -2.33 6.05
CA GLY A 122 3.83 -1.06 6.09
C GLY A 122 4.46 -0.82 7.46
N PHE A 123 5.06 0.33 7.64
CA PHE A 123 5.68 0.75 8.90
C PHE A 123 5.13 2.11 9.30
N PRO A 124 4.65 2.29 10.55
CA PRO A 124 4.31 3.61 11.07
C PRO A 124 5.61 4.41 11.30
N LEU A 125 5.55 5.73 11.09
CA LEU A 125 6.75 6.56 11.21
C LEU A 125 6.96 7.17 12.60
N HIS A 126 5.88 7.48 13.31
CA HIS A 126 5.96 8.27 14.54
C HIS A 126 5.37 7.56 15.76
N LYS A 127 4.61 6.48 15.54
CA LYS A 127 3.93 5.73 16.59
C LYS A 127 4.51 4.32 16.76
N GLU A 128 4.40 3.78 17.96
CA GLU A 128 4.66 2.36 18.18
C GLU A 128 3.64 1.48 17.49
N VAL A 129 2.38 1.94 17.40
CA VAL A 129 1.30 1.28 16.67
C VAL A 129 0.56 2.32 15.84
N GLY A 130 0.65 2.19 14.53
CA GLY A 130 -0.13 2.95 13.55
C GLY A 130 -1.33 2.13 13.06
N HIS A 131 -2.37 2.81 12.62
CA HIS A 131 -3.58 2.18 12.12
C HIS A 131 -3.78 2.49 10.64
N VAL A 132 -4.06 1.46 9.87
CA VAL A 132 -4.48 1.60 8.47
C VAL A 132 -5.82 0.90 8.26
N LEU A 133 -6.57 1.36 7.28
CA LEU A 133 -7.77 0.69 6.82
C LEU A 133 -7.48 0.09 5.44
N ILE A 134 -7.57 -1.23 5.37
CA ILE A 134 -7.44 -1.98 4.14
C ILE A 134 -8.81 -2.11 3.48
N ILE A 135 -8.87 -1.84 2.18
CA ILE A 135 -10.09 -1.92 1.37
C ILE A 135 -9.87 -2.97 0.29
N LEU A 136 -10.61 -4.06 0.39
CA LEU A 136 -10.54 -5.22 -0.51
C LEU A 136 -11.92 -5.84 -0.69
N PRO A 137 -12.19 -6.56 -1.79
CA PRO A 137 -13.34 -7.45 -1.85
C PRO A 137 -13.26 -8.50 -0.72
N GLU A 138 -14.43 -8.94 -0.27
CA GLU A 138 -14.55 -9.90 0.84
C GLU A 138 -13.69 -11.15 0.62
N ARG A 139 -12.93 -11.54 1.65
CA ARG A 139 -12.11 -12.77 1.70
C ARG A 139 -10.93 -12.86 0.74
N ILE A 140 -10.51 -11.77 0.12
CA ILE A 140 -9.33 -11.75 -0.76
C ILE A 140 -8.09 -12.29 -0.04
N TYR A 141 -7.87 -11.96 1.23
CA TYR A 141 -6.79 -12.49 2.06
C TYR A 141 -6.73 -14.02 2.13
N LYS A 142 -7.81 -14.71 1.75
CA LYS A 142 -7.92 -16.18 1.76
C LYS A 142 -7.97 -16.79 0.37
N THR A 143 -8.58 -16.09 -0.58
CA THR A 143 -8.91 -16.65 -1.90
C THR A 143 -8.01 -16.14 -3.02
N ASP A 144 -7.38 -14.99 -2.84
CA ASP A 144 -6.55 -14.33 -3.85
C ASP A 144 -5.40 -13.53 -3.20
N CYS A 145 -4.62 -14.19 -2.36
CA CYS A 145 -3.45 -13.59 -1.73
C CYS A 145 -2.24 -14.51 -1.97
N CYS A 146 -1.35 -14.07 -2.84
CA CYS A 146 -0.09 -14.76 -3.11
C CYS A 146 1.03 -14.14 -2.29
N VAL A 147 1.45 -14.81 -1.22
CA VAL A 147 2.52 -14.34 -0.33
C VAL A 147 3.82 -15.05 -0.65
N VAL A 148 4.92 -14.30 -0.70
CA VAL A 148 6.28 -14.82 -0.85
C VAL A 148 7.18 -14.27 0.24
N GLU A 149 7.76 -15.15 1.03
CA GLU A 149 8.83 -14.82 1.97
C GLU A 149 10.16 -14.68 1.22
N TYR A 150 10.93 -13.66 1.56
CA TYR A 150 12.24 -13.44 0.96
C TYR A 150 13.31 -14.27 1.69
N ALA A 151 14.21 -14.88 0.93
CA ALA A 151 15.44 -15.39 1.49
C ALA A 151 16.22 -14.24 2.14
N LYS A 152 16.95 -14.52 3.21
CA LYS A 152 17.60 -13.49 4.06
C LYS A 152 18.50 -12.53 3.28
N GLU A 153 19.18 -13.03 2.25
CA GLU A 153 20.01 -12.22 1.35
C GLU A 153 19.21 -11.20 0.52
N ASN A 154 17.92 -11.46 0.31
CA ASN A 154 16.98 -10.63 -0.45
C ASN A 154 16.15 -9.68 0.42
N HIS A 155 16.35 -9.70 1.74
CA HIS A 155 15.72 -8.72 2.62
C HIS A 155 16.11 -7.30 2.22
N ILE A 156 15.18 -6.36 2.39
CA ILE A 156 15.37 -4.97 2.00
C ILE A 156 15.23 -4.09 3.24
N LYS A 157 16.26 -3.32 3.55
CA LYS A 157 16.20 -2.26 4.55
C LYS A 157 15.67 -0.99 3.90
N ILE A 158 14.68 -0.35 4.54
CA ILE A 158 14.18 0.96 4.13
C ILE A 158 14.77 2.02 5.07
N GLU A 159 15.30 3.09 4.50
CA GLU A 159 15.76 4.29 5.19
C GLU A 159 14.92 5.50 4.76
N LEU A 160 14.77 6.49 5.65
CA LEU A 160 14.07 7.75 5.38
C LEU A 160 14.95 8.76 4.64
#